data_9bc7249140e5a2e41910ede2ab793da8
#
_entry.id   9bc7249140e5a2e41910ede2ab793da8
#
_cell.length_a   1.000
_cell.length_b   1.000
_cell.length_c   1.000
_cell.angle_alpha   90.00
_cell.angle_beta   90.00
_cell.angle_gamma   90.00
#
_symmetry.space_group_name_H-M   'P 1'
#
loop_
_entity.id
_entity.type
_entity.pdbx_description
1 polymer ?
#
loop_
_entity_poly.entity_id
_entity_poly.type
_entity_poly.pdbx_seq_one_letter_code
_entity_poly.pdbx_strand_id
1 'polypeptide(L)'
;KVPFDDRIVAKQALLSREDDPSEDMHPVFSLEDVLAVTGGQLIAGNTEKTIYGISTDSRSIQQGNLFIALQGENFDGHAFVPRAVASGAAGVIVHDVSQISPEAVGRTACVVEVRDTLKALGELAGAYRRRFAIPVVGLTGSSGKTTTKEMLACILAQEKKVLYTEGNFNNQIGLSMTIFRLRPEHEIAVLEMGTNMP
;
A
#
# COMPACT_ATOMS: atom_id res chain seq x y z
N LYS A 1 -9.78 -19.86 -34.69
CA LYS A 1 -9.61 -18.48 -34.16
C LYS A 1 -10.92 -18.09 -33.52
N VAL A 2 -10.98 -18.11 -32.18
CA VAL A 2 -12.09 -17.52 -31.44
C VAL A 2 -11.92 -16.00 -31.58
N PRO A 3 -12.93 -15.24 -32.04
CA PRO A 3 -12.81 -13.79 -32.09
C PRO A 3 -12.60 -13.27 -30.66
N PHE A 4 -11.54 -12.48 -30.48
CA PHE A 4 -11.28 -11.78 -29.24
C PHE A 4 -12.45 -10.79 -29.05
N ASP A 5 -13.25 -11.00 -28.01
CA ASP A 5 -14.46 -10.21 -27.78
C ASP A 5 -14.06 -8.80 -27.36
N ASP A 6 -14.38 -7.79 -28.18
CA ASP A 6 -14.14 -6.37 -27.91
C ASP A 6 -14.70 -5.91 -26.54
N ARG A 7 -15.66 -6.66 -25.98
CA ARG A 7 -16.17 -6.44 -24.62
C ARG A 7 -15.12 -6.72 -23.54
N ILE A 8 -14.17 -7.65 -23.77
CA ILE A 8 -13.08 -7.94 -22.83
C ILE A 8 -12.10 -6.77 -22.82
N VAL A 9 -11.78 -6.21 -23.99
CA VAL A 9 -10.88 -5.05 -24.13
C VAL A 9 -11.52 -3.79 -23.53
N ALA A 10 -12.81 -3.56 -23.79
CA ALA A 10 -13.54 -2.42 -23.24
C ALA A 10 -13.67 -2.49 -21.71
N LYS A 11 -13.75 -3.69 -21.14
CA LYS A 11 -13.86 -3.89 -19.70
C LYS A 11 -12.51 -3.90 -18.99
N GLN A 12 -11.42 -4.24 -19.67
CA GLN A 12 -10.06 -4.00 -19.19
C GLN A 12 -9.79 -2.50 -19.04
N ALA A 13 -10.29 -1.68 -19.96
CA ALA A 13 -10.29 -0.22 -19.85
C ALA A 13 -11.20 0.31 -18.73
N LEU A 14 -12.24 -0.43 -18.32
CA LEU A 14 -13.11 -0.10 -17.18
C LEU A 14 -12.45 -0.47 -15.84
N LEU A 15 -11.64 -1.51 -15.81
CA LEU A 15 -10.87 -1.92 -14.63
C LEU A 15 -9.67 -0.97 -14.37
N SER A 16 -9.17 -0.30 -15.42
CA SER A 16 -8.11 0.70 -15.36
C SER A 16 -8.63 2.14 -15.20
N ARG A 17 -9.92 2.36 -14.94
CA ARG A 17 -10.39 3.67 -14.50
C ARG A 17 -9.77 3.93 -13.14
N GLU A 18 -8.85 4.88 -13.14
CA GLU A 18 -8.28 5.48 -11.96
C GLU A 18 -9.43 5.88 -11.04
N ASP A 19 -9.50 5.24 -9.86
CA ASP A 19 -10.35 5.73 -8.78
C ASP A 19 -9.89 7.18 -8.55
N ASP A 20 -10.78 8.14 -8.74
CA ASP A 20 -10.49 9.56 -8.55
C ASP A 20 -10.01 9.74 -7.09
N PRO A 21 -8.76 10.13 -6.85
CA PRO A 21 -8.22 10.22 -5.50
C PRO A 21 -8.89 11.34 -4.67
N SER A 22 -9.82 12.10 -5.23
CA SER A 22 -10.46 13.22 -4.56
C SER A 22 -11.74 12.86 -3.81
N GLU A 23 -12.35 11.69 -4.02
CA GLU A 23 -13.70 11.46 -3.51
C GLU A 23 -13.81 10.77 -2.16
N ASP A 24 -12.80 10.13 -1.56
CA ASP A 24 -12.97 9.60 -0.20
C ASP A 24 -11.66 9.39 0.53
N MET A 25 -11.18 10.41 1.24
CA MET A 25 -10.14 10.21 2.25
C MET A 25 -10.71 9.45 3.47
N HIS A 26 -10.81 8.12 3.34
CA HIS A 26 -11.15 7.30 4.48
C HIS A 26 -9.93 7.12 5.40
N PRO A 27 -10.10 7.23 6.74
CA PRO A 27 -9.02 6.98 7.67
C PRO A 27 -8.57 5.51 7.57
N VAL A 28 -7.30 5.30 7.25
CA VAL A 28 -6.70 3.96 7.13
C VAL A 28 -6.28 3.44 8.50
N PHE A 29 -5.68 4.32 9.33
CA PHE A 29 -5.23 3.99 10.68
C PHE A 29 -5.28 5.22 11.59
N SER A 30 -5.43 5.03 12.91
CA SER A 30 -4.91 5.96 13.90
C SER A 30 -3.40 5.74 14.07
N LEU A 31 -2.68 6.72 14.61
CA LEU A 31 -1.27 6.50 14.93
C LEU A 31 -1.09 5.45 16.04
N GLU A 32 -2.05 5.34 16.96
CA GLU A 32 -2.08 4.28 17.97
C GLU A 32 -2.15 2.89 17.34
N ASP A 33 -2.99 2.70 16.31
CA ASP A 33 -3.03 1.44 15.55
C ASP A 33 -1.68 1.14 14.89
N VAL A 34 -1.03 2.17 14.32
CA VAL A 34 0.30 2.01 13.70
C VAL A 34 1.32 1.50 14.72
N LEU A 35 1.38 2.13 15.90
CA LEU A 35 2.28 1.71 16.97
C LEU A 35 1.97 0.29 17.47
N ALA A 36 0.68 -0.01 17.71
CA ALA A 36 0.25 -1.32 18.18
C ALA A 36 0.56 -2.45 17.18
N VAL A 37 0.36 -2.18 15.88
CA VAL A 37 0.57 -3.18 14.81
C VAL A 37 2.05 -3.41 14.55
N THR A 38 2.86 -2.36 14.51
CA THR A 38 4.28 -2.46 14.13
C THR A 38 5.21 -2.69 15.32
N GLY A 39 4.71 -2.52 16.55
CA GLY A 39 5.56 -2.49 17.75
C GLY A 39 6.57 -1.34 17.73
N GLY A 40 6.32 -0.31 16.93
CA GLY A 40 7.19 0.85 16.77
C GLY A 40 7.17 1.77 18.00
N GLN A 41 8.22 2.57 18.12
CA GLN A 41 8.35 3.59 19.16
C GLN A 41 8.04 4.98 18.57
N LEU A 42 7.16 5.74 19.21
CA LEU A 42 6.94 7.15 18.87
C LEU A 42 8.12 7.99 19.35
N ILE A 43 8.82 8.61 18.42
CA ILE A 43 10.00 9.46 18.71
C ILE A 43 9.59 10.93 18.76
N ALA A 44 8.64 11.35 17.90
CA ALA A 44 8.15 12.73 17.86
C ALA A 44 6.68 12.78 17.41
N GLY A 45 5.98 13.84 17.80
CA GLY A 45 4.58 14.06 17.51
C GLY A 45 3.63 13.55 18.60
N ASN A 46 2.34 13.40 18.27
CA ASN A 46 1.33 12.87 19.19
C ASN A 46 0.55 11.72 18.55
N THR A 47 -0.09 10.90 19.38
CA THR A 47 -0.82 9.69 18.97
C THR A 47 -2.21 9.97 18.38
N GLU A 48 -2.75 11.17 18.54
CA GLU A 48 -4.12 11.52 18.11
C GLU A 48 -4.26 11.68 16.59
N LYS A 49 -3.16 11.51 15.83
CA LYS A 49 -3.18 11.68 14.38
C LYS A 49 -3.88 10.54 13.67
N THR A 50 -4.72 10.93 12.72
CA THR A 50 -5.36 10.03 11.76
C THR A 50 -4.51 9.93 10.50
N ILE A 51 -4.31 8.73 10.01
CA ILE A 51 -3.59 8.40 8.78
C ILE A 51 -4.61 8.05 7.70
N TYR A 52 -4.54 8.76 6.57
CA TYR A 52 -5.49 8.61 5.46
C TYR A 52 -4.95 7.79 4.29
N GLY A 53 -3.71 7.40 4.32
CA GLY A 53 -3.09 6.55 3.32
C GLY A 53 -1.65 6.20 3.68
N ILE A 54 -1.08 5.23 2.98
CA ILE A 54 0.30 4.81 3.16
C ILE A 54 1.02 4.94 1.83
N SER A 55 2.22 5.51 1.84
CA SER A 55 3.08 5.59 0.67
C SER A 55 4.53 5.25 1.00
N THR A 56 5.20 4.62 0.06
CA THR A 56 6.65 4.37 0.07
C THR A 56 7.39 5.25 -0.94
N ASP A 57 6.66 6.10 -1.68
CA ASP A 57 7.21 7.04 -2.66
C ASP A 57 6.91 8.48 -2.25
N SER A 58 7.95 9.25 -1.93
CA SER A 58 7.82 10.65 -1.51
C SER A 58 7.26 11.59 -2.60
N ARG A 59 7.21 11.14 -3.86
CA ARG A 59 6.65 11.90 -4.99
C ARG A 59 5.13 11.82 -5.05
N SER A 60 4.54 10.75 -4.51
CA SER A 60 3.11 10.47 -4.51
C SER A 60 2.43 10.73 -3.16
N ILE A 61 3.13 11.36 -2.23
CA ILE A 61 2.57 11.71 -0.91
C ILE A 61 1.39 12.67 -1.08
N GLN A 62 0.30 12.32 -0.44
CA GLN A 62 -0.87 13.17 -0.25
C GLN A 62 -0.96 13.64 1.19
N GLN A 63 -1.72 14.72 1.42
CA GLN A 63 -1.97 15.25 2.76
C GLN A 63 -2.53 14.14 3.68
N GLY A 64 -1.91 13.98 4.85
CA GLY A 64 -2.34 12.98 5.83
C GLY A 64 -1.81 11.57 5.61
N ASN A 65 -0.97 11.33 4.60
CA ASN A 65 -0.34 10.02 4.39
C ASN A 65 0.72 9.71 5.47
N LEU A 66 0.92 8.43 5.71
CA LEU A 66 2.07 7.88 6.43
C LEU A 66 3.13 7.46 5.40
N PHE A 67 4.29 8.08 5.44
CA PHE A 67 5.43 7.71 4.60
C PHE A 67 6.26 6.61 5.28
N ILE A 68 6.56 5.52 4.58
CA ILE A 68 7.43 4.46 5.08
C ILE A 68 8.77 4.53 4.34
N ALA A 69 9.82 4.88 5.06
CA ALA A 69 11.18 5.01 4.54
C ALA A 69 11.82 3.62 4.38
N LEU A 70 11.54 2.96 3.25
CA LEU A 70 12.11 1.66 2.95
C LEU A 70 13.60 1.78 2.63
N GLN A 71 14.37 0.76 3.02
CA GLN A 71 15.76 0.59 2.65
C GLN A 71 15.90 -0.59 1.70
N GLY A 72 16.65 -0.42 0.63
CA GLY A 72 17.05 -1.45 -0.31
C GLY A 72 18.57 -1.45 -0.51
N GLU A 73 19.11 -2.35 -1.32
CA GLU A 73 20.56 -2.47 -1.57
C GLU A 73 21.19 -1.19 -2.12
N ASN A 74 20.48 -0.44 -2.96
CA ASN A 74 20.97 0.78 -3.63
C ASN A 74 20.10 2.01 -3.34
N PHE A 75 19.25 1.95 -2.33
CA PHE A 75 18.25 2.99 -2.07
C PHE A 75 17.98 3.09 -0.57
N ASP A 76 18.00 4.31 -0.05
CA ASP A 76 17.63 4.61 1.33
C ASP A 76 16.50 5.65 1.36
N GLY A 77 15.34 5.21 1.87
CA GLY A 77 14.13 6.04 1.99
C GLY A 77 14.28 7.19 2.99
N HIS A 78 15.23 7.12 3.96
CA HIS A 78 15.45 8.18 4.93
C HIS A 78 15.80 9.51 4.27
N ALA A 79 16.55 9.48 3.16
CA ALA A 79 16.90 10.67 2.39
C ALA A 79 15.67 11.44 1.86
N PHE A 80 14.51 10.80 1.77
CA PHE A 80 13.29 11.39 1.23
C PHE A 80 12.28 11.82 2.30
N VAL A 81 12.59 11.61 3.59
CA VAL A 81 11.74 12.05 4.70
C VAL A 81 11.46 13.55 4.65
N PRO A 82 12.45 14.45 4.43
CA PRO A 82 12.17 15.89 4.34
C PRO A 82 11.15 16.24 3.24
N ARG A 83 11.27 15.57 2.09
CA ARG A 83 10.35 15.77 0.97
C ARG A 83 8.93 15.26 1.30
N ALA A 84 8.82 14.08 1.89
CA ALA A 84 7.54 13.51 2.27
C ALA A 84 6.79 14.41 3.27
N VAL A 85 7.49 14.94 4.27
CA VAL A 85 6.93 15.87 5.25
C VAL A 85 6.52 17.19 4.60
N ALA A 86 7.35 17.76 3.73
CA ALA A 86 7.02 18.97 2.98
C ALA A 86 5.80 18.79 2.07
N SER A 87 5.57 17.58 1.57
CA SER A 87 4.38 17.22 0.77
C SER A 87 3.13 16.92 1.61
N GLY A 88 3.20 17.03 2.94
CA GLY A 88 2.03 16.89 3.82
C GLY A 88 1.86 15.52 4.49
N ALA A 89 2.92 14.71 4.57
CA ALA A 89 2.85 13.48 5.34
C ALA A 89 2.47 13.77 6.80
N ALA A 90 1.48 13.03 7.34
CA ALA A 90 1.08 13.12 8.74
C ALA A 90 2.10 12.48 9.67
N GLY A 91 2.85 11.49 9.16
CA GLY A 91 3.90 10.82 9.89
C GLY A 91 4.85 10.07 8.97
N VAL A 92 5.97 9.63 9.54
CA VAL A 92 6.98 8.83 8.86
C VAL A 92 7.34 7.61 9.72
N ILE A 93 7.55 6.48 9.07
CA ILE A 93 8.15 5.28 9.68
C ILE A 93 9.57 5.14 9.18
N VAL A 94 10.50 4.97 10.09
CA VAL A 94 11.95 4.87 9.84
C VAL A 94 12.54 3.71 10.64
N HIS A 95 13.70 3.20 10.26
CA HIS A 95 14.41 2.18 11.04
C HIS A 95 15.57 2.79 11.87
N ASP A 96 15.99 4.00 11.55
CA ASP A 96 17.07 4.70 12.24
C ASP A 96 16.78 6.21 12.27
N VAL A 97 16.32 6.69 13.42
CA VAL A 97 15.97 8.10 13.61
C VAL A 97 17.21 9.02 13.54
N SER A 98 18.42 8.51 13.78
CA SER A 98 19.66 9.31 13.73
C SER A 98 19.98 9.81 12.31
N GLN A 99 19.38 9.20 11.29
CA GLN A 99 19.53 9.61 9.87
C GLN A 99 18.59 10.76 9.48
N ILE A 100 17.73 11.22 10.39
CA ILE A 100 16.77 12.28 10.10
C ILE A 100 17.12 13.50 10.95
N SER A 101 17.27 14.67 10.31
CA SER A 101 17.43 15.88 11.07
C SER A 101 16.10 16.29 11.75
N PRO A 102 16.09 16.76 12.99
CA PRO A 102 14.89 17.24 13.66
C PRO A 102 14.15 18.33 12.87
N GLU A 103 14.90 19.19 12.16
CA GLU A 103 14.35 20.26 11.33
C GLU A 103 13.57 19.69 10.12
N ALA A 104 13.99 18.53 9.61
CA ALA A 104 13.34 17.89 8.46
C ALA A 104 11.94 17.38 8.77
N VAL A 105 11.66 17.02 10.02
CA VAL A 105 10.36 16.51 10.46
C VAL A 105 9.41 17.64 10.82
N GLY A 106 9.95 18.78 11.25
CA GLY A 106 9.16 19.90 11.74
C GLY A 106 8.32 19.52 12.96
N ARG A 107 7.30 20.35 13.26
CA ARG A 107 6.41 20.15 14.42
C ARG A 107 5.09 19.43 14.04
N THR A 108 4.90 19.11 12.78
CA THR A 108 3.60 18.65 12.25
C THR A 108 3.55 17.16 11.95
N ALA A 109 4.65 16.52 11.58
CA ALA A 109 4.70 15.09 11.31
C ALA A 109 5.06 14.29 12.56
N CYS A 110 4.50 13.08 12.67
CA CYS A 110 4.91 12.12 13.67
C CYS A 110 6.10 11.27 13.15
N VAL A 111 6.98 10.87 14.04
CA VAL A 111 8.09 9.96 13.71
C VAL A 111 7.93 8.69 14.51
N VAL A 112 7.84 7.57 13.83
CA VAL A 112 7.80 6.23 14.42
C VAL A 112 9.05 5.47 14.00
N GLU A 113 9.82 5.01 14.97
CA GLU A 113 10.97 4.17 14.73
C GLU A 113 10.58 2.69 14.87
N VAL A 114 10.97 1.87 13.91
CA VAL A 114 10.75 0.43 13.88
C VAL A 114 12.06 -0.29 13.59
N ARG A 115 12.15 -1.57 13.93
CA ARG A 115 13.37 -2.36 13.64
C ARG A 115 13.54 -2.65 12.15
N ASP A 116 12.44 -2.77 11.41
CA ASP A 116 12.43 -3.14 9.99
C ASP A 116 11.19 -2.50 9.33
N THR A 117 11.44 -1.56 8.43
CA THR A 117 10.38 -0.80 7.76
C THR A 117 9.62 -1.64 6.73
N LEU A 118 10.26 -2.64 6.11
CA LEU A 118 9.59 -3.54 5.17
C LEU A 118 8.65 -4.50 5.90
N LYS A 119 9.08 -5.02 7.05
CA LYS A 119 8.23 -5.82 7.92
C LYS A 119 7.05 -5.01 8.43
N ALA A 120 7.27 -3.77 8.89
CA ALA A 120 6.22 -2.87 9.34
C ALA A 120 5.18 -2.60 8.24
N LEU A 121 5.62 -2.39 6.99
CA LEU A 121 4.73 -2.26 5.83
C LEU A 121 3.83 -3.50 5.67
N GLY A 122 4.39 -4.70 5.75
CA GLY A 122 3.64 -5.96 5.64
C GLY A 122 2.66 -6.17 6.80
N GLU A 123 3.06 -5.85 8.03
CA GLU A 123 2.21 -5.95 9.23
C GLU A 123 1.01 -4.99 9.14
N LEU A 124 1.23 -3.76 8.71
CA LEU A 124 0.17 -2.77 8.47
C LEU A 124 -0.77 -3.25 7.37
N ALA A 125 -0.25 -3.76 6.24
CA ALA A 125 -1.08 -4.30 5.18
C ALA A 125 -1.92 -5.48 5.66
N GLY A 126 -1.34 -6.40 6.44
CA GLY A 126 -2.06 -7.51 7.06
C GLY A 126 -3.15 -7.04 8.03
N ALA A 127 -2.86 -6.03 8.86
CA ALA A 127 -3.85 -5.44 9.76
C ALA A 127 -5.00 -4.77 8.99
N TYR A 128 -4.68 -4.02 7.94
CA TYR A 128 -5.69 -3.40 7.08
C TYR A 128 -6.56 -4.43 6.37
N ARG A 129 -5.94 -5.49 5.78
CA ARG A 129 -6.65 -6.59 5.13
C ARG A 129 -7.69 -7.25 6.03
N ARG A 130 -7.39 -7.43 7.31
CA ARG A 130 -8.31 -8.07 8.30
C ARG A 130 -9.59 -7.29 8.56
N ARG A 131 -9.66 -6.01 8.16
CA ARG A 131 -10.88 -5.19 8.29
C ARG A 131 -11.95 -5.54 7.26
N PHE A 132 -11.60 -6.32 6.23
CA PHE A 132 -12.50 -6.67 5.12
C PHE A 132 -12.81 -8.16 5.14
N ALA A 133 -14.10 -8.50 5.31
CA ALA A 133 -14.58 -9.88 5.31
C ALA A 133 -14.87 -10.39 3.89
N ILE A 134 -13.93 -10.20 2.96
CA ILE A 134 -14.05 -10.62 1.57
C ILE A 134 -13.14 -11.82 1.26
N PRO A 135 -13.53 -12.69 0.30
CA PRO A 135 -12.65 -13.75 -0.19
C PRO A 135 -11.38 -13.17 -0.82
N VAL A 136 -10.26 -13.89 -0.66
CA VAL A 136 -9.00 -13.58 -1.34
C VAL A 136 -8.52 -14.80 -2.07
N VAL A 137 -8.26 -14.65 -3.37
CA VAL A 137 -7.59 -15.64 -4.20
C VAL A 137 -6.13 -15.26 -4.34
N GLY A 138 -5.23 -16.05 -3.76
CA GLY A 138 -3.79 -15.90 -3.90
C GLY A 138 -3.26 -16.77 -5.03
N LEU A 139 -2.46 -16.18 -5.92
CA LEU A 139 -1.83 -16.87 -7.06
C LEU A 139 -0.32 -16.84 -6.90
N THR A 140 0.30 -18.01 -6.90
CA THR A 140 1.75 -18.17 -6.93
C THR A 140 2.14 -19.24 -7.95
N GLY A 141 3.43 -19.42 -8.21
CA GLY A 141 3.96 -20.38 -9.17
C GLY A 141 5.10 -19.82 -10.01
N SER A 142 5.79 -20.68 -10.76
CA SER A 142 6.96 -20.30 -11.57
C SER A 142 6.58 -19.61 -12.89
N SER A 143 5.40 -19.93 -13.48
CA SER A 143 4.95 -19.35 -14.75
C SER A 143 3.42 -19.23 -14.79
N GLY A 144 2.90 -18.36 -15.68
CA GLY A 144 1.48 -18.21 -15.93
C GLY A 144 0.69 -17.42 -14.87
N LYS A 145 1.31 -16.98 -13.78
CA LYS A 145 0.66 -16.24 -12.69
C LYS A 145 -0.12 -15.02 -13.20
N THR A 146 0.54 -14.12 -13.90
CA THR A 146 -0.04 -12.86 -14.38
C THR A 146 -1.18 -13.12 -15.36
N THR A 147 -1.01 -14.04 -16.31
CA THR A 147 -2.10 -14.42 -17.24
C THR A 147 -3.31 -14.97 -16.50
N THR A 148 -3.10 -15.89 -15.55
CA THR A 148 -4.18 -16.47 -14.75
C THR A 148 -4.88 -15.41 -13.89
N LYS A 149 -4.10 -14.50 -13.27
CA LYS A 149 -4.62 -13.37 -12.50
C LYS A 149 -5.52 -12.47 -13.36
N GLU A 150 -5.05 -12.05 -14.53
CA GLU A 150 -5.81 -11.17 -15.44
C GLU A 150 -7.09 -11.85 -15.90
N MET A 151 -7.03 -13.12 -16.32
CA MET A 151 -8.21 -13.89 -16.73
C MET A 151 -9.22 -14.00 -15.58
N LEU A 152 -8.77 -14.36 -14.39
CA LEU A 152 -9.63 -14.49 -13.22
C LEU A 152 -10.27 -13.17 -12.82
N ALA A 153 -9.48 -12.08 -12.78
CA ALA A 153 -9.98 -10.74 -12.48
C ALA A 153 -11.06 -10.33 -13.52
N CYS A 154 -10.82 -10.53 -14.81
CA CYS A 154 -11.77 -10.24 -15.87
C CYS A 154 -13.08 -11.03 -15.74
N ILE A 155 -13.01 -12.32 -15.41
CA ILE A 155 -14.19 -13.16 -15.22
C ILE A 155 -15.00 -12.68 -14.01
N LEU A 156 -14.34 -12.49 -12.87
CA LEU A 156 -15.00 -12.08 -11.64
C LEU A 156 -15.60 -10.67 -11.74
N ALA A 157 -14.94 -9.76 -12.46
CA ALA A 157 -15.41 -8.39 -12.66
C ALA A 157 -16.70 -8.30 -13.50
N GLN A 158 -17.21 -9.40 -14.06
CA GLN A 158 -18.51 -9.42 -14.72
C GLN A 158 -19.65 -9.18 -13.71
N GLU A 159 -19.49 -9.63 -12.47
CA GLU A 159 -20.54 -9.61 -11.44
C GLU A 159 -20.10 -8.99 -10.12
N LYS A 160 -18.79 -8.76 -9.91
CA LYS A 160 -18.22 -8.34 -8.63
C LYS A 160 -17.30 -7.13 -8.76
N LYS A 161 -17.19 -6.37 -7.68
CA LYS A 161 -16.13 -5.38 -7.51
C LYS A 161 -14.85 -6.10 -7.08
N VAL A 162 -13.87 -6.17 -7.98
CA VAL A 162 -12.64 -6.95 -7.80
C VAL A 162 -11.47 -6.03 -7.52
N LEU A 163 -10.77 -6.22 -6.39
CA LEU A 163 -9.40 -5.73 -6.24
C LEU A 163 -8.45 -6.77 -6.83
N TYR A 164 -7.49 -6.37 -7.65
CA TYR A 164 -6.46 -7.28 -8.14
C TYR A 164 -5.08 -6.62 -8.20
N THR A 165 -4.02 -7.44 -8.17
CA THR A 165 -2.64 -6.98 -8.34
C THR A 165 -2.44 -6.46 -9.76
N GLU A 166 -2.13 -5.19 -9.92
CA GLU A 166 -1.83 -4.57 -11.21
C GLU A 166 -0.40 -4.88 -11.65
N GLY A 167 -0.23 -5.05 -12.96
CA GLY A 167 1.09 -5.28 -13.54
C GLY A 167 1.85 -6.42 -12.83
N ASN A 168 3.09 -6.13 -12.45
CA ASN A 168 3.98 -7.05 -11.76
C ASN A 168 4.22 -6.66 -10.27
N PHE A 169 3.30 -5.96 -9.64
CA PHE A 169 3.39 -5.60 -8.20
C PHE A 169 3.17 -6.82 -7.29
N ASN A 170 3.94 -7.87 -7.54
CA ASN A 170 3.84 -9.18 -6.89
C ASN A 170 4.91 -9.44 -5.83
N ASN A 171 5.79 -8.46 -5.58
CA ASN A 171 6.74 -8.49 -4.48
C ASN A 171 6.08 -8.02 -3.17
N GLN A 172 6.80 -8.11 -2.06
CA GLN A 172 6.30 -7.76 -0.73
C GLN A 172 5.78 -6.30 -0.64
N ILE A 173 6.46 -5.36 -1.29
CA ILE A 173 6.04 -3.95 -1.33
C ILE A 173 4.77 -3.80 -2.18
N GLY A 174 4.79 -4.33 -3.39
CA GLY A 174 3.67 -4.22 -4.33
C GLY A 174 2.40 -4.90 -3.82
N LEU A 175 2.54 -6.07 -3.17
CA LEU A 175 1.42 -6.76 -2.52
C LEU A 175 0.81 -5.92 -1.40
N SER A 176 1.65 -5.35 -0.53
CA SER A 176 1.21 -4.48 0.56
C SER A 176 0.48 -3.23 0.03
N MET A 177 1.05 -2.59 -0.98
CA MET A 177 0.44 -1.41 -1.61
C MET A 177 -0.88 -1.75 -2.32
N THR A 178 -0.99 -2.94 -2.93
CA THR A 178 -2.25 -3.44 -3.50
C THR A 178 -3.31 -3.62 -2.41
N ILE A 179 -2.94 -4.16 -1.25
CA ILE A 179 -3.85 -4.38 -0.12
C ILE A 179 -4.39 -3.04 0.42
N PHE A 180 -3.59 -1.97 0.48
CA PHE A 180 -4.08 -0.66 0.93
C PHE A 180 -5.09 -0.01 -0.02
N ARG A 181 -5.26 -0.54 -1.21
CA ARG A 181 -6.32 -0.14 -2.15
C ARG A 181 -7.66 -0.82 -1.88
N LEU A 182 -7.76 -1.72 -0.89
CA LEU A 182 -9.06 -2.27 -0.48
C LEU A 182 -10.00 -1.14 -0.04
N ARG A 183 -11.26 -1.26 -0.45
CA ARG A 183 -12.35 -0.35 -0.12
C ARG A 183 -13.58 -1.19 0.26
N PRO A 184 -14.56 -0.61 0.98
CA PRO A 184 -15.77 -1.32 1.39
C PRO A 184 -16.58 -1.92 0.25
N GLU A 185 -16.51 -1.33 -0.95
CA GLU A 185 -17.20 -1.81 -2.13
C GLU A 185 -16.58 -3.05 -2.77
N HIS A 186 -15.33 -3.40 -2.45
CA HIS A 186 -14.71 -4.61 -2.98
C HIS A 186 -15.35 -5.86 -2.37
N GLU A 187 -15.68 -6.82 -3.24
CA GLU A 187 -16.33 -8.08 -2.88
C GLU A 187 -15.38 -9.29 -2.94
N ILE A 188 -14.25 -9.15 -3.63
CA ILE A 188 -13.22 -10.17 -3.76
C ILE A 188 -11.87 -9.53 -4.12
N ALA A 189 -10.78 -10.15 -3.67
CA ALA A 189 -9.43 -9.75 -4.07
C ALA A 189 -8.70 -10.89 -4.78
N VAL A 190 -7.97 -10.58 -5.86
CA VAL A 190 -7.12 -11.52 -6.63
C VAL A 190 -5.67 -11.02 -6.55
N LEU A 191 -4.86 -11.69 -5.76
CA LEU A 191 -3.51 -11.25 -5.43
C LEU A 191 -2.46 -12.17 -6.04
N GLU A 192 -1.56 -11.60 -6.85
CA GLU A 192 -0.38 -12.30 -7.36
C GLU A 192 0.76 -12.18 -6.36
N MET A 193 1.35 -13.32 -6.00
CA MET A 193 2.49 -13.40 -5.10
C MET A 193 3.71 -13.92 -5.84
N GLY A 194 4.82 -13.17 -5.80
CA GLY A 194 6.10 -13.60 -6.35
C GLY A 194 6.67 -14.80 -5.61
N THR A 195 7.41 -15.65 -6.33
CA THR A 195 8.08 -16.82 -5.75
C THR A 195 9.42 -16.49 -5.08
N ASN A 196 9.91 -15.27 -5.25
CA ASN A 196 11.20 -14.79 -4.73
C ASN A 196 11.04 -14.04 -3.39
N MET A 197 10.01 -14.37 -2.62
CA MET A 197 9.89 -13.85 -1.25
C MET A 197 10.64 -14.78 -0.31
N PRO A 198 11.47 -14.24 0.60
CA PRO A 198 12.17 -15.02 1.62
C PRO A 198 11.21 -15.69 2.59
#